data_ede62c456de62735266effd8faec026f
#
_entry.id   ede62c456de62735266effd8faec026f
#
_cell.length_a   1.000
_cell.length_b   1.000
_cell.length_c   1.000
_cell.angle_alpha   90.00
_cell.angle_beta   90.00
_cell.angle_gamma   90.00
#
_symmetry.space_group_name_H-M   'P 1'
#
loop_
_entity.id
_entity.type
_entity.pdbx_description
1 polymer ?
#
loop_
_entity_poly.entity_id
_entity_poly.type
_entity_poly.pdbx_seq_one_letter_code
_entity_poly.pdbx_strand_id
1 'polypeptide(L)'
;MNIPTNRTLTAALTLALAVGLTACGSGDDGTDGAGVEATTPVEATTDDTATAEDTSADGTATGGAAGDLTATALTAVATAEDEAGGTAYEIDDQDDDGSWEVDVAVGDRSVEVTVSEDGLTVVGTEDDDLDDDDRTAVEAAGTTLADAIETAVTEVGGTLDDAELEEEDGAWLWKVTVDGADSGDDDVDVLVDVSSGEVVSTDG
;
A
#
# COMPACT_ATOMS: atom_id res chain seq x y z
N MET A 1 -27.26 43.33 -4.95
CA MET A 1 -27.54 42.67 -3.66
C MET A 1 -28.72 41.75 -3.89
N ASN A 2 -28.48 40.49 -4.12
CA ASN A 2 -29.51 39.44 -4.16
C ASN A 2 -28.91 38.22 -3.48
N ILE A 3 -29.50 37.87 -2.36
CA ILE A 3 -29.14 36.70 -1.55
C ILE A 3 -30.03 35.56 -1.99
N PRO A 4 -29.56 34.41 -2.47
CA PRO A 4 -30.41 33.24 -2.66
C PRO A 4 -30.49 32.44 -1.33
N THR A 5 -31.72 32.10 -1.00
CA THR A 5 -32.17 31.39 0.18
C THR A 5 -31.90 29.89 0.01
N ASN A 6 -31.07 29.33 0.86
CA ASN A 6 -30.86 27.86 0.99
C ASN A 6 -32.15 27.15 1.41
N ARG A 7 -32.52 26.12 0.67
CA ARG A 7 -33.57 25.16 1.04
C ARG A 7 -32.90 23.86 1.45
N THR A 8 -32.88 23.66 2.75
CA THR A 8 -32.53 22.36 3.38
C THR A 8 -33.61 21.32 3.01
N LEU A 9 -33.21 20.24 2.35
CA LEU A 9 -34.02 19.03 2.20
C LEU A 9 -33.41 17.94 3.10
N THR A 10 -34.06 17.68 4.21
CA THR A 10 -33.76 16.55 5.09
C THR A 10 -34.51 15.33 4.54
N ALA A 11 -33.84 14.36 4.02
CA ALA A 11 -34.38 13.05 3.69
C ALA A 11 -33.91 12.02 4.71
N ALA A 12 -34.78 11.60 5.60
CA ALA A 12 -34.55 10.50 6.52
C ALA A 12 -34.81 9.17 5.81
N LEU A 13 -33.78 8.35 5.65
CA LEU A 13 -33.91 6.99 5.14
C LEU A 13 -33.71 6.01 6.30
N THR A 14 -34.78 5.37 6.72
CA THR A 14 -34.81 4.28 7.71
C THR A 14 -34.51 2.96 7.01
N LEU A 15 -33.37 2.33 7.29
CA LEU A 15 -33.05 0.99 6.81
C LEU A 15 -33.34 -0.04 7.91
N ALA A 16 -34.20 -1.02 7.60
CA ALA A 16 -34.58 -2.10 8.49
C ALA A 16 -33.59 -3.26 8.37
N LEU A 17 -32.97 -3.66 9.51
CA LEU A 17 -32.17 -4.87 9.63
C LEU A 17 -33.09 -6.11 9.61
N ALA A 18 -32.79 -7.06 8.72
CA ALA A 18 -33.32 -8.43 8.78
C ALA A 18 -32.20 -9.38 9.22
N VAL A 19 -32.28 -9.85 10.46
CA VAL A 19 -31.42 -10.90 11.03
C VAL A 19 -31.95 -12.25 10.58
N GLY A 20 -31.16 -12.99 9.78
CA GLY A 20 -31.43 -14.38 9.43
C GLY A 20 -30.45 -15.31 10.11
N LEU A 21 -30.85 -15.87 11.25
CA LEU A 21 -30.20 -17.05 11.86
C LEU A 21 -30.71 -18.31 11.17
N THR A 22 -29.84 -19.12 10.62
CA THR A 22 -30.10 -20.53 10.35
C THR A 22 -29.09 -21.41 11.04
N ALA A 23 -29.60 -22.20 11.95
CA ALA A 23 -28.90 -23.13 12.81
C ALA A 23 -28.81 -24.54 12.21
N CYS A 24 -27.80 -25.26 12.69
CA CYS A 24 -27.73 -26.71 12.89
C CYS A 24 -27.85 -27.68 11.69
N GLY A 25 -26.79 -28.44 11.54
CA GLY A 25 -26.77 -29.74 10.95
C GLY A 25 -25.69 -30.61 11.59
N SER A 26 -26.04 -31.28 12.69
CA SER A 26 -25.26 -32.38 13.25
C SER A 26 -25.45 -33.61 12.37
N GLY A 27 -24.36 -34.27 12.02
CA GLY A 27 -24.36 -35.60 11.39
C GLY A 27 -23.21 -36.41 11.96
N ASP A 28 -23.56 -37.22 12.92
CA ASP A 28 -22.81 -38.30 13.56
C ASP A 28 -22.96 -39.57 12.69
N ASP A 29 -21.93 -40.35 12.56
CA ASP A 29 -21.81 -41.83 12.35
C ASP A 29 -20.43 -42.10 11.77
N GLY A 30 -19.48 -42.68 12.43
CA GLY A 30 -19.40 -43.96 13.06
C GLY A 30 -19.01 -45.06 12.06
N THR A 31 -17.77 -45.54 12.08
CA THR A 31 -17.48 -46.97 11.96
C THR A 31 -15.99 -47.27 12.08
N ASP A 32 -15.69 -48.12 13.03
CA ASP A 32 -14.52 -48.91 13.29
C ASP A 32 -13.79 -49.51 12.08
N GLY A 33 -12.47 -49.69 12.21
CA GLY A 33 -11.66 -50.48 11.32
C GLY A 33 -10.23 -50.66 11.83
N ALA A 34 -10.05 -51.63 12.70
CA ALA A 34 -8.76 -52.05 13.27
C ALA A 34 -7.87 -52.76 12.25
N GLY A 35 -6.55 -52.73 12.49
CA GLY A 35 -5.67 -53.80 11.99
C GLY A 35 -4.27 -53.35 11.59
N VAL A 36 -3.37 -53.50 12.53
CA VAL A 36 -2.08 -54.25 12.52
C VAL A 36 -1.11 -53.99 11.34
N GLU A 37 0.13 -53.87 11.48
CA GLU A 37 1.25 -54.44 12.21
C GLU A 37 2.56 -53.70 11.83
N ALA A 38 3.44 -53.75 12.75
CA ALA A 38 4.82 -53.30 12.74
C ALA A 38 5.71 -54.00 11.68
N THR A 39 6.69 -53.26 11.17
CA THR A 39 8.06 -53.78 10.96
C THR A 39 9.08 -52.64 10.91
N THR A 40 10.02 -52.67 11.81
CA THR A 40 11.33 -52.00 11.81
C THR A 40 12.36 -52.96 11.21
N PRO A 41 13.63 -52.62 11.07
CA PRO A 41 14.36 -51.48 10.53
C PRO A 41 15.36 -51.94 9.45
N VAL A 42 15.92 -51.03 8.66
CA VAL A 42 17.20 -51.29 7.98
C VAL A 42 18.09 -50.03 8.06
N GLU A 43 19.17 -50.16 8.80
CA GLU A 43 20.32 -49.27 8.73
C GLU A 43 21.02 -49.45 7.36
N ALA A 44 21.40 -48.33 6.78
CA ALA A 44 22.53 -48.30 5.85
C ALA A 44 23.24 -46.96 5.94
N THR A 45 24.33 -46.98 6.58
CA THR A 45 25.39 -45.98 6.56
C THR A 45 25.94 -45.78 5.15
N THR A 46 26.04 -44.56 4.67
CA THR A 46 27.12 -44.11 3.80
C THR A 46 27.45 -42.67 4.07
N ASP A 47 28.61 -42.49 4.58
CA ASP A 47 29.47 -41.31 4.65
C ASP A 47 29.62 -40.71 3.25
N ASP A 48 29.30 -39.41 3.10
CA ASP A 48 29.88 -38.60 2.04
C ASP A 48 29.99 -37.14 2.52
N THR A 49 31.24 -36.80 2.79
CA THR A 49 31.73 -35.49 3.15
C THR A 49 31.64 -34.59 1.93
N ALA A 50 30.63 -33.72 1.87
CA ALA A 50 30.64 -32.57 0.98
C ALA A 50 30.86 -31.30 1.80
N THR A 51 32.05 -30.77 1.74
CA THR A 51 32.48 -29.46 2.19
C THR A 51 31.60 -28.40 1.52
N ALA A 52 30.64 -27.86 2.26
CA ALA A 52 29.97 -26.63 1.89
C ALA A 52 30.92 -25.48 2.17
N GLU A 53 31.44 -24.89 1.12
CA GLU A 53 32.17 -23.62 1.20
C GLU A 53 31.18 -22.55 1.67
N ASP A 54 31.41 -22.08 2.89
CA ASP A 54 30.83 -20.88 3.47
C ASP A 54 31.30 -19.69 2.63
N THR A 55 30.50 -19.32 1.63
CA THR A 55 30.61 -18.02 0.99
C THR A 55 29.86 -17.04 1.86
N SER A 56 30.50 -16.60 2.92
CA SER A 56 30.11 -15.38 3.61
C SER A 56 30.25 -14.23 2.61
N ALA A 57 29.16 -13.92 1.90
CA ALA A 57 29.01 -12.63 1.27
C ALA A 57 28.84 -11.62 2.41
N ASP A 58 29.97 -11.01 2.79
CA ASP A 58 29.98 -9.75 3.52
C ASP A 58 29.44 -8.67 2.56
N GLY A 59 28.14 -8.66 2.38
CA GLY A 59 27.37 -7.58 1.78
C GLY A 59 27.08 -6.61 2.90
N THR A 60 27.81 -5.52 2.93
CA THR A 60 27.54 -4.36 3.78
C THR A 60 26.11 -3.90 3.50
N ALA A 61 25.17 -4.36 4.31
CA ALA A 61 23.79 -3.91 4.31
C ALA A 61 23.74 -2.51 4.93
N THR A 62 24.05 -1.49 4.14
CA THR A 62 23.78 -0.09 4.48
C THR A 62 22.44 0.35 3.87
N GLY A 63 21.75 -0.53 3.12
CA GLY A 63 20.45 -0.26 2.52
C GLY A 63 19.26 -0.94 3.22
N GLY A 64 19.47 -1.62 4.35
CA GLY A 64 18.41 -2.45 4.95
C GLY A 64 17.25 -1.65 5.54
N ALA A 65 17.51 -0.50 6.16
CA ALA A 65 16.46 0.29 6.80
C ALA A 65 15.64 1.11 5.77
N ALA A 66 16.31 1.70 4.79
CA ALA A 66 15.68 2.49 3.74
C ALA A 66 14.73 1.64 2.86
N GLY A 67 15.20 0.47 2.40
CA GLY A 67 14.37 -0.45 1.61
C GLY A 67 13.19 -1.04 2.38
N ASP A 68 13.29 -1.15 3.69
CA ASP A 68 12.22 -1.65 4.54
C ASP A 68 11.07 -0.61 4.66
N LEU A 69 11.37 0.70 4.80
CA LEU A 69 10.36 1.76 4.89
C LEU A 69 9.58 1.91 3.59
N THR A 70 10.25 2.01 2.45
CA THR A 70 9.55 2.07 1.15
C THR A 70 8.68 0.82 0.91
N ALA A 71 9.17 -0.37 1.26
CA ALA A 71 8.36 -1.58 1.15
C ALA A 71 7.14 -1.58 2.08
N THR A 72 7.25 -0.93 3.24
CA THR A 72 6.15 -0.75 4.18
C THR A 72 5.13 0.24 3.63
N ALA A 73 5.57 1.37 3.06
CA ALA A 73 4.71 2.35 2.38
C ALA A 73 3.92 1.71 1.24
N LEU A 74 4.56 0.93 0.38
CA LEU A 74 3.90 0.19 -0.70
C LEU A 74 2.88 -0.83 -0.17
N THR A 75 3.14 -1.41 0.99
CA THR A 75 2.18 -2.29 1.67
C THR A 75 0.99 -1.49 2.21
N ALA A 76 1.24 -0.29 2.75
CA ALA A 76 0.19 0.60 3.23
C ALA A 76 -0.72 1.06 2.08
N VAL A 77 -0.16 1.45 0.93
CA VAL A 77 -0.93 1.76 -0.29
C VAL A 77 -1.85 0.61 -0.67
N ALA A 78 -1.32 -0.61 -0.77
CA ALA A 78 -2.12 -1.78 -1.12
C ALA A 78 -3.22 -2.08 -0.08
N THR A 79 -2.91 -1.89 1.21
CA THR A 79 -3.88 -2.08 2.32
C THR A 79 -5.01 -1.05 2.23
N ALA A 80 -4.68 0.21 1.93
CA ALA A 80 -5.66 1.29 1.79
C ALA A 80 -6.56 1.09 0.57
N GLU A 81 -5.99 0.72 -0.59
CA GLU A 81 -6.77 0.40 -1.79
C GLU A 81 -7.74 -0.76 -1.58
N ASP A 82 -7.30 -1.81 -0.87
CA ASP A 82 -8.16 -2.96 -0.53
C ASP A 82 -9.29 -2.57 0.42
N GLU A 83 -9.03 -1.70 1.41
CA GLU A 83 -10.04 -1.21 2.37
C GLU A 83 -11.07 -0.31 1.70
N ALA A 84 -10.60 0.72 0.99
CA ALA A 84 -11.47 1.73 0.36
C ALA A 84 -12.14 1.23 -0.93
N GLY A 85 -11.48 0.33 -1.66
CA GLY A 85 -11.95 -0.20 -2.94
C GLY A 85 -11.81 0.79 -4.10
N GLY A 86 -10.71 1.53 -4.14
CA GLY A 86 -10.42 2.58 -5.12
C GLY A 86 -8.98 2.59 -5.61
N THR A 87 -8.50 3.75 -6.03
CA THR A 87 -7.14 3.98 -6.51
C THR A 87 -6.46 5.00 -5.61
N ALA A 88 -5.34 4.64 -5.02
CA ALA A 88 -4.54 5.56 -4.21
C ALA A 88 -3.91 6.64 -5.09
N TYR A 89 -3.95 7.88 -4.61
CA TYR A 89 -3.42 9.02 -5.32
C TYR A 89 -2.50 9.93 -4.47
N GLU A 90 -2.43 9.67 -3.17
CA GLU A 90 -1.53 10.34 -2.24
C GLU A 90 -1.12 9.37 -1.12
N ILE A 91 0.09 9.50 -0.64
CA ILE A 91 0.60 8.86 0.56
C ILE A 91 1.54 9.80 1.28
N ASP A 92 1.38 9.88 2.59
CA ASP A 92 2.19 10.69 3.50
C ASP A 92 2.62 9.85 4.71
N ASP A 93 3.82 10.08 5.23
CA ASP A 93 4.23 9.50 6.49
C ASP A 93 3.81 10.42 7.65
N GLN A 94 3.22 9.85 8.69
CA GLN A 94 2.84 10.60 9.89
C GLN A 94 4.03 10.69 10.84
N ASP A 95 4.77 11.77 10.76
CA ASP A 95 6.00 12.08 11.51
C ASP A 95 6.00 11.70 13.01
N ASP A 96 4.84 11.74 13.66
CA ASP A 96 4.72 11.64 15.12
C ASP A 96 4.50 10.21 15.64
N ASP A 97 3.90 9.31 14.89
CA ASP A 97 3.52 7.96 15.34
C ASP A 97 3.91 6.82 14.37
N GLY A 98 4.44 7.18 13.19
CA GLY A 98 4.92 6.24 12.18
C GLY A 98 3.79 5.56 11.40
N SER A 99 2.55 6.03 11.50
CA SER A 99 1.46 5.57 10.64
C SER A 99 1.60 6.16 9.24
N TRP A 100 0.90 5.55 8.29
CA TRP A 100 0.78 6.04 6.92
C TRP A 100 -0.62 6.61 6.71
N GLU A 101 -0.71 7.74 6.04
CA GLU A 101 -1.96 8.31 5.57
C GLU A 101 -2.03 8.15 4.05
N VAL A 102 -3.07 7.49 3.56
CA VAL A 102 -3.22 7.19 2.13
C VAL A 102 -4.58 7.67 1.66
N ASP A 103 -4.59 8.57 0.69
CA ASP A 103 -5.80 9.02 0.03
C ASP A 103 -6.15 8.15 -1.17
N VAL A 104 -7.38 7.65 -1.16
CA VAL A 104 -7.90 6.71 -2.17
C VAL A 104 -9.12 7.31 -2.87
N ALA A 105 -9.05 7.47 -4.19
CA ALA A 105 -10.14 7.93 -5.01
C ALA A 105 -11.17 6.81 -5.23
N VAL A 106 -12.43 7.04 -4.79
CA VAL A 106 -13.54 6.07 -4.88
C VAL A 106 -14.74 6.74 -5.57
N GLY A 107 -14.77 6.75 -6.88
CA GLY A 107 -15.76 7.47 -7.67
C GLY A 107 -15.63 8.98 -7.52
N ASP A 108 -16.60 9.64 -6.88
CA ASP A 108 -16.60 11.10 -6.66
C ASP A 108 -16.13 11.49 -5.24
N ARG A 109 -15.53 10.55 -4.50
CA ARG A 109 -15.09 10.77 -3.12
C ARG A 109 -13.61 10.44 -2.97
N SER A 110 -12.94 11.13 -2.05
CA SER A 110 -11.72 10.66 -1.42
C SER A 110 -12.05 9.85 -0.17
N VAL A 111 -11.27 8.82 0.07
CA VAL A 111 -11.26 8.10 1.34
C VAL A 111 -9.83 8.13 1.85
N GLU A 112 -9.59 8.92 2.90
CA GLU A 112 -8.36 8.89 3.65
C GLU A 112 -8.31 7.63 4.49
N VAL A 113 -7.26 6.85 4.37
CA VAL A 113 -7.06 5.61 5.12
C VAL A 113 -5.78 5.73 5.93
N THR A 114 -5.91 5.78 7.24
CA THR A 114 -4.75 5.71 8.14
C THR A 114 -4.36 4.24 8.33
N VAL A 115 -3.12 3.91 8.02
CA VAL A 115 -2.57 2.55 8.12
C VAL A 115 -1.43 2.53 9.14
N SER A 116 -1.34 1.47 9.92
CA SER A 116 -0.29 1.31 10.94
C SER A 116 1.13 1.33 10.36
N GLU A 117 2.12 1.65 11.20
CA GLU A 117 3.55 1.70 10.87
C GLU A 117 4.06 0.48 10.06
N ASP A 118 3.51 -0.71 10.27
CA ASP A 118 3.89 -1.91 9.52
C ASP A 118 3.18 -2.07 8.16
N GLY A 119 2.33 -1.13 7.79
CA GLY A 119 1.57 -1.12 6.53
C GLY A 119 0.42 -2.13 6.47
N LEU A 120 0.12 -2.88 7.54
CA LEU A 120 -0.75 -4.05 7.46
C LEU A 120 -2.14 -3.86 8.07
N THR A 121 -2.33 -2.84 8.90
CA THR A 121 -3.57 -2.69 9.66
C THR A 121 -4.16 -1.30 9.47
N VAL A 122 -5.40 -1.24 8.99
CA VAL A 122 -6.15 0.02 8.96
C VAL A 122 -6.51 0.43 10.39
N VAL A 123 -6.14 1.64 10.79
CA VAL A 123 -6.38 2.21 12.11
C VAL A 123 -7.44 3.31 12.10
N GLY A 124 -7.72 3.90 10.93
CA GLY A 124 -8.73 4.92 10.74
C GLY A 124 -9.15 5.05 9.28
N THR A 125 -10.34 5.61 9.06
CA THR A 125 -10.82 6.03 7.72
C THR A 125 -11.64 7.29 7.86
N GLU A 126 -11.46 8.22 6.91
CA GLU A 126 -12.25 9.44 6.79
C GLU A 126 -12.76 9.58 5.34
N ASP A 127 -14.00 10.06 5.16
CA ASP A 127 -14.58 10.31 3.82
C ASP A 127 -14.58 11.81 3.56
N ASP A 128 -14.12 12.22 2.37
CA ASP A 128 -14.20 13.59 1.89
C ASP A 128 -14.66 13.65 0.43
N ASP A 129 -14.89 14.84 -0.08
CA ASP A 129 -15.19 15.06 -1.50
C ASP A 129 -13.88 15.07 -2.30
N LEU A 130 -13.77 14.22 -3.32
CA LEU A 130 -12.62 14.25 -4.23
C LEU A 130 -12.66 15.50 -5.10
N ASP A 131 -11.60 16.27 -5.10
CA ASP A 131 -11.48 17.48 -5.90
C ASP A 131 -11.52 17.17 -7.40
N ASP A 132 -11.97 18.14 -8.21
CA ASP A 132 -12.11 17.98 -9.66
C ASP A 132 -10.77 17.77 -10.36
N ASP A 133 -9.72 18.36 -9.80
CA ASP A 133 -8.35 18.29 -10.33
C ASP A 133 -7.77 16.88 -10.04
N ASP A 134 -7.87 16.38 -8.81
CA ASP A 134 -7.41 15.03 -8.44
C ASP A 134 -8.16 13.94 -9.20
N ARG A 135 -9.47 14.10 -9.36
CA ARG A 135 -10.27 13.19 -10.19
C ARG A 135 -9.76 13.14 -11.63
N THR A 136 -9.45 14.31 -12.20
CA THR A 136 -8.94 14.41 -13.57
C THR A 136 -7.56 13.76 -13.68
N ALA A 137 -6.70 13.96 -12.69
CA ALA A 137 -5.38 13.37 -12.62
C ALA A 137 -5.42 11.84 -12.50
N VAL A 138 -6.23 11.32 -11.56
CA VAL A 138 -6.44 9.87 -11.37
C VAL A 138 -7.01 9.22 -12.64
N GLU A 139 -8.00 9.86 -13.30
CA GLU A 139 -8.55 9.34 -14.57
C GLU A 139 -7.54 9.34 -15.73
N ALA A 140 -6.57 10.25 -15.71
CA ALA A 140 -5.50 10.35 -16.73
C ALA A 140 -4.33 9.40 -16.45
N ALA A 141 -4.20 8.92 -15.21
CA ALA A 141 -3.08 8.11 -14.79
C ALA A 141 -3.04 6.75 -15.51
N GLY A 142 -1.93 6.48 -16.14
CA GLY A 142 -1.57 5.17 -16.72
C GLY A 142 -0.57 4.40 -15.87
N THR A 143 0.02 5.09 -14.87
CA THR A 143 0.98 4.56 -13.89
C THR A 143 0.37 4.72 -12.51
N THR A 144 0.47 3.71 -11.68
CA THR A 144 -0.04 3.74 -10.30
C THR A 144 0.89 4.53 -9.37
N LEU A 145 0.36 5.00 -8.23
CA LEU A 145 1.17 5.61 -7.17
C LEU A 145 2.33 4.69 -6.76
N ALA A 146 2.05 3.40 -6.57
CA ALA A 146 3.08 2.41 -6.21
C ALA A 146 4.20 2.29 -7.25
N ASP A 147 3.85 2.25 -8.56
CA ASP A 147 4.84 2.20 -9.64
C ASP A 147 5.69 3.48 -9.70
N ALA A 148 5.09 4.65 -9.43
CA ALA A 148 5.79 5.93 -9.39
C ALA A 148 6.78 5.99 -8.24
N ILE A 149 6.37 5.54 -7.04
CA ILE A 149 7.25 5.43 -5.85
C ILE A 149 8.45 4.51 -6.15
N GLU A 150 8.20 3.31 -6.70
CA GLU A 150 9.28 2.39 -7.06
C GLU A 150 10.25 3.00 -8.09
N THR A 151 9.71 3.74 -9.08
CA THR A 151 10.51 4.43 -10.08
C THR A 151 11.39 5.51 -9.45
N ALA A 152 10.82 6.37 -8.61
CA ALA A 152 11.53 7.46 -7.96
C ALA A 152 12.65 6.96 -7.04
N VAL A 153 12.34 6.02 -6.13
CA VAL A 153 13.32 5.45 -5.20
C VAL A 153 14.43 4.69 -5.95
N THR A 154 14.12 4.07 -7.09
CA THR A 154 15.14 3.43 -7.92
C THR A 154 16.07 4.45 -8.58
N GLU A 155 15.55 5.62 -8.98
CA GLU A 155 16.32 6.67 -9.66
C GLU A 155 17.31 7.37 -8.73
N VAL A 156 16.87 7.74 -7.51
CA VAL A 156 17.67 8.59 -6.62
C VAL A 156 18.22 7.87 -5.39
N GLY A 157 17.72 6.68 -5.07
CA GLY A 157 18.01 5.98 -3.81
C GLY A 157 17.29 6.64 -2.63
N GLY A 158 17.42 6.09 -1.44
CA GLY A 158 16.80 6.63 -0.23
C GLY A 158 15.49 5.95 0.16
N THR A 159 14.63 6.66 0.88
CA THR A 159 13.33 6.19 1.36
C THR A 159 12.22 7.14 0.93
N LEU A 160 11.03 6.61 0.73
CA LEU A 160 9.84 7.45 0.53
C LEU A 160 9.59 8.30 1.76
N ASP A 161 9.30 9.56 1.55
CA ASP A 161 8.72 10.51 2.51
C ASP A 161 7.24 10.70 2.19
N ASP A 162 6.94 11.32 1.06
CA ASP A 162 5.58 11.48 0.54
C ASP A 162 5.48 11.24 -0.97
N ALA A 163 4.27 11.06 -1.46
CA ALA A 163 3.99 11.06 -2.89
C ALA A 163 2.56 11.52 -3.17
N GLU A 164 2.41 12.44 -4.12
CA GLU A 164 1.15 13.07 -4.48
C GLU A 164 1.01 13.31 -5.99
N LEU A 165 -0.22 13.60 -6.43
CA LEU A 165 -0.48 14.08 -7.80
C LEU A 165 -0.32 15.59 -7.87
N GLU A 166 0.47 16.07 -8.82
CA GLU A 166 0.70 17.51 -9.06
C GLU A 166 0.49 17.88 -10.53
N GLU A 167 -0.05 19.09 -10.78
CA GLU A 167 -0.10 19.66 -12.13
C GLU A 167 1.05 20.65 -12.34
N GLU A 168 1.95 20.35 -13.26
CA GLU A 168 3.01 21.26 -13.66
C GLU A 168 2.96 21.53 -15.16
N ASP A 169 2.93 22.80 -15.53
CA ASP A 169 2.89 23.27 -16.94
C ASP A 169 1.75 22.65 -17.78
N GLY A 170 0.65 22.20 -17.16
CA GLY A 170 -0.50 21.58 -17.81
C GLY A 170 -0.33 20.07 -18.06
N ALA A 171 0.64 19.47 -17.41
CA ALA A 171 0.82 18.03 -17.36
C ALA A 171 0.60 17.51 -15.93
N TRP A 172 -0.04 16.36 -15.80
CA TRP A 172 -0.15 15.67 -14.52
C TRP A 172 1.09 14.81 -14.28
N LEU A 173 1.65 14.93 -13.08
CA LEU A 173 2.84 14.24 -12.63
C LEU A 173 2.59 13.62 -11.26
N TRP A 174 3.26 12.52 -10.98
CA TRP A 174 3.50 12.07 -9.62
C TRP A 174 4.71 12.84 -9.10
N LYS A 175 4.56 13.59 -8.04
CA LYS A 175 5.66 14.15 -7.27
C LYS A 175 5.93 13.18 -6.13
N VAL A 176 7.14 12.67 -6.07
CA VAL A 176 7.60 11.72 -5.06
C VAL A 176 8.77 12.34 -4.34
N THR A 177 8.62 12.60 -3.06
CA THR A 177 9.68 13.09 -2.18
C THR A 177 10.42 11.91 -1.57
N VAL A 178 11.74 11.91 -1.70
CA VAL A 178 12.62 10.82 -1.26
C VAL A 178 13.67 11.35 -0.30
N ASP A 179 13.64 10.85 0.92
CA ASP A 179 14.60 11.14 1.98
C ASP A 179 15.89 10.36 1.85
N GLY A 180 17.02 11.01 2.22
CA GLY A 180 18.32 10.36 2.29
C GLY A 180 18.84 9.86 0.95
N ALA A 181 18.45 10.52 -0.16
CA ALA A 181 18.88 10.16 -1.50
C ALA A 181 20.41 10.08 -1.61
N ASP A 182 20.91 9.27 -2.55
CA ASP A 182 22.35 9.06 -2.78
C ASP A 182 23.09 10.35 -3.18
N SER A 183 22.38 11.39 -3.63
CA SER A 183 22.90 12.72 -3.93
C SER A 183 23.50 13.44 -2.72
N GLY A 184 23.06 13.04 -1.49
CA GLY A 184 23.49 13.62 -0.21
C GLY A 184 22.73 14.90 0.15
N ASP A 185 21.63 15.18 -0.54
CA ASP A 185 20.63 16.15 -0.17
C ASP A 185 19.67 15.54 0.85
N ASP A 186 19.03 16.36 1.66
CA ASP A 186 18.15 15.85 2.72
C ASP A 186 16.86 15.29 2.09
N ASP A 187 16.26 16.01 1.13
CA ASP A 187 15.07 15.60 0.39
C ASP A 187 15.28 15.81 -1.11
N VAL A 188 14.77 14.90 -1.92
CA VAL A 188 14.79 15.00 -3.39
C VAL A 188 13.41 14.75 -3.95
N ASP A 189 12.87 15.75 -4.64
CA ASP A 189 11.62 15.60 -5.39
C ASP A 189 11.89 14.94 -6.75
N VAL A 190 11.18 13.87 -7.03
CA VAL A 190 11.22 13.17 -8.31
C VAL A 190 9.87 13.29 -8.99
N LEU A 191 9.84 13.96 -10.15
CA LEU A 191 8.63 14.09 -10.95
C LEU A 191 8.54 12.95 -11.97
N VAL A 192 7.46 12.17 -11.90
CA VAL A 192 7.20 11.02 -12.78
C VAL A 192 5.94 11.28 -13.59
N ASP A 193 6.00 11.16 -14.92
CA ASP A 193 4.84 11.35 -15.80
C ASP A 193 3.76 10.30 -15.54
N VAL A 194 2.55 10.74 -15.21
CA VAL A 194 1.44 9.84 -14.82
C VAL A 194 1.02 8.87 -15.91
N SER A 195 1.28 9.17 -17.18
CA SER A 195 0.84 8.34 -18.31
C SER A 195 1.86 7.28 -18.68
N SER A 196 3.16 7.61 -18.59
CA SER A 196 4.24 6.75 -19.06
C SER A 196 5.06 6.12 -17.94
N GLY A 197 5.05 6.69 -16.73
CA GLY A 197 5.91 6.27 -15.63
C GLY A 197 7.40 6.64 -15.82
N GLU A 198 7.71 7.56 -16.75
CA GLU A 198 9.08 8.03 -16.97
C GLU A 198 9.41 9.20 -16.05
N VAL A 199 10.61 9.22 -15.48
CA VAL A 199 11.09 10.37 -14.70
C VAL A 199 11.26 11.58 -15.62
N VAL A 200 10.64 12.69 -15.25
CA VAL A 200 10.66 13.96 -15.99
C VAL A 200 11.76 14.88 -15.45
N SER A 201 11.84 15.01 -14.14
CA SER A 201 12.88 15.80 -13.46
C SER A 201 13.17 15.26 -12.07
N THR A 202 14.30 15.71 -11.52
CA THR A 202 14.69 15.50 -10.12
C THR A 202 15.21 16.84 -9.59
N ASP A 203 14.67 17.32 -8.50
CA ASP A 203 15.01 18.57 -7.84
C ASP A 203 15.37 18.32 -6.37
N GLY A 204 16.56 18.79 -5.94
CA GLY A 204 17.08 18.60 -4.58
C GLY A 204 18.20 19.59 -4.25
#